data_26493f24073ac089898055d270e69834
#
_entry.id   26493f24073ac089898055d270e69834
#
_cell.length_a   1.000
_cell.length_b   1.000
_cell.length_c   1.000
_cell.angle_alpha   90.00
_cell.angle_beta   90.00
_cell.angle_gamma   90.00
#
_symmetry.space_group_name_H-M   'P 1'
#
loop_
_entity.id
_entity.type
_entity.pdbx_description
1 polymer ?
#
loop_
_entity_poly.entity_id
_entity_poly.type
_entity_poly.pdbx_seq_one_letter_code
_entity_poly.pdbx_strand_id
1 'polypeptide(L)'
;SSAASDVYKRQVYISNDSFTVTKLEVSGLSSYIYNNYQLATVVKGCGKADGVEIKMGDNFIIPINNKVEFDGQMIIMMTTK
;
A
#
# COMPACT_ATOMS: atom_id res chain seq x y z
N SER A 1 13.08 11.91 -3.01
CA SER A 1 14.25 11.24 -3.30
C SER A 1 14.25 9.80 -2.82
N SER A 2 15.40 9.19 -2.86
CA SER A 2 15.56 7.81 -2.49
C SER A 2 15.22 7.50 -1.03
N ALA A 3 15.19 8.50 -0.17
CA ALA A 3 14.87 8.26 1.24
C ALA A 3 13.51 7.59 1.41
N ALA A 4 12.54 7.96 0.60
CA ALA A 4 11.23 7.36 0.69
C ALA A 4 11.25 5.87 0.36
N SER A 5 12.10 5.44 -0.56
CA SER A 5 12.17 4.04 -0.96
C SER A 5 12.82 3.16 0.10
N ASP A 6 13.50 3.76 1.08
CA ASP A 6 14.20 3.01 2.11
C ASP A 6 13.32 2.64 3.29
N VAL A 7 12.09 3.19 3.35
CA VAL A 7 11.22 2.99 4.49
C VAL A 7 10.11 1.98 4.24
N TYR A 8 10.16 1.26 3.12
CA TYR A 8 9.16 0.25 2.83
C TYR A 8 9.80 -0.95 2.14
N LYS A 9 9.06 -2.06 2.18
CA LYS A 9 9.35 -3.24 1.38
C LYS A 9 8.10 -3.64 0.63
N ARG A 10 8.29 -4.02 -0.62
CA ARG A 10 7.19 -4.45 -1.47
C ARG A 10 7.50 -5.84 -2.00
N GLN A 11 6.55 -6.75 -1.84
CA GLN A 11 6.68 -8.11 -2.31
C GLN A 11 5.45 -8.50 -3.11
N VAL A 12 5.66 -9.07 -4.28
CA VAL A 12 4.57 -9.62 -5.07
C VAL A 12 4.43 -11.08 -4.68
N TYR A 13 3.29 -11.44 -4.10
CA TYR A 13 3.04 -12.80 -3.65
C TYR A 13 2.45 -13.67 -4.75
N ILE A 14 1.49 -13.13 -5.48
CA ILE A 14 0.79 -13.87 -6.53
C ILE A 14 0.66 -12.94 -7.72
N SER A 15 1.03 -13.44 -8.89
CA SER A 15 0.86 -12.68 -10.12
C SER A 15 0.46 -13.66 -11.22
N ASN A 16 -0.67 -13.40 -11.86
CA ASN A 16 -1.15 -14.20 -12.97
C ASN A 16 -2.00 -13.31 -13.90
N ASP A 17 -2.62 -13.93 -14.91
CA ASP A 17 -3.38 -13.15 -15.88
C ASP A 17 -4.62 -12.48 -15.29
N SER A 18 -5.08 -12.95 -14.15
CA SER A 18 -6.30 -12.45 -13.53
C SER A 18 -6.05 -11.37 -12.49
N PHE A 19 -4.97 -11.48 -11.70
CA PHE A 19 -4.73 -10.54 -10.64
C PHE A 19 -3.30 -10.63 -10.12
N THR A 20 -2.90 -9.59 -9.40
CA THR A 20 -1.62 -9.54 -8.70
C THR A 20 -1.87 -9.19 -7.24
N VAL A 21 -1.29 -9.96 -6.34
CA VAL A 21 -1.36 -9.68 -4.90
C VAL A 21 0.03 -9.22 -4.44
N THR A 22 0.06 -8.07 -3.81
CA THR A 22 1.30 -7.45 -3.36
C THR A 22 1.23 -7.18 -1.87
N LYS A 23 2.30 -7.49 -1.15
CA LYS A 23 2.46 -7.11 0.25
C LYS A 23 3.33 -5.87 0.31
N LEU A 24 2.87 -4.85 1.01
CA LEU A 24 3.61 -3.61 1.22
C LEU A 24 3.87 -3.44 2.71
N GLU A 25 5.13 -3.34 3.09
CA GLU A 25 5.50 -3.04 4.47
C GLU A 25 5.84 -1.56 4.54
N VAL A 26 5.04 -0.81 5.28
CA VAL A 26 5.22 0.62 5.48
C VAL A 26 5.91 0.84 6.82
N SER A 27 7.01 1.60 6.80
CA SER A 27 7.70 2.00 8.01
C SER A 27 8.13 3.45 7.82
N GLY A 28 7.34 4.37 8.37
CA GLY A 28 7.55 5.80 8.20
C GLY A 28 6.74 6.38 7.07
N LEU A 29 7.22 7.45 6.48
CA LEU A 29 6.52 8.20 5.45
C LEU A 29 6.97 7.77 4.06
N SER A 30 6.03 7.42 3.19
CA SER A 30 6.35 7.07 1.82
C SER A 30 5.17 7.35 0.90
N SER A 31 5.47 7.54 -0.38
CA SER A 31 4.48 7.92 -1.38
C SER A 31 4.58 7.01 -2.59
N TYR A 32 3.45 6.71 -3.20
CA TYR A 32 3.38 5.84 -4.36
C TYR A 32 2.37 6.33 -5.37
N ILE A 33 2.61 5.94 -6.62
CA ILE A 33 1.63 6.08 -7.70
C ILE A 33 1.54 4.72 -8.38
N TYR A 34 0.33 4.21 -8.54
CA TYR A 34 0.11 2.91 -9.16
C TYR A 34 -0.55 3.07 -10.53
N ASN A 35 -0.15 2.22 -11.46
CA ASN A 35 -0.69 2.22 -12.82
C ASN A 35 -2.10 1.65 -12.90
N ASN A 36 -2.46 0.82 -11.93
CA ASN A 36 -3.78 0.22 -11.83
C ASN A 36 -4.35 0.52 -10.47
N TYR A 37 -5.68 0.50 -10.35
CA TYR A 37 -6.27 0.63 -9.03
C TYR A 37 -5.86 -0.55 -8.15
N GLN A 38 -5.80 -0.31 -6.86
CA GLN A 38 -5.45 -1.33 -5.87
C GLN A 38 -6.57 -1.45 -4.85
N LEU A 39 -6.96 -2.69 -4.55
CA LEU A 39 -7.82 -2.97 -3.42
C LEU A 39 -6.90 -3.27 -2.25
N ALA A 40 -6.91 -2.44 -1.24
CA ALA A 40 -5.94 -2.50 -0.16
C ALA A 40 -6.62 -2.88 1.16
N THR A 41 -5.92 -3.69 1.95
CA THR A 41 -6.36 -4.08 3.29
C THR A 41 -5.17 -3.97 4.22
N VAL A 42 -5.36 -3.28 5.35
CA VAL A 42 -4.34 -3.25 6.40
C VAL A 42 -4.45 -4.55 7.17
N VAL A 43 -3.40 -5.36 7.12
CA VAL A 43 -3.40 -6.68 7.78
C VAL A 43 -2.65 -6.65 9.10
N LYS A 44 -1.86 -5.62 9.36
CA LYS A 44 -1.13 -5.48 10.61
C LYS A 44 -0.75 -4.03 10.84
N GLY A 45 -0.82 -3.57 12.09
CA GLY A 45 -0.39 -2.23 12.45
C GLY A 45 -1.41 -1.16 12.17
N CYS A 46 -0.95 0.08 12.11
CA CYS A 46 -1.80 1.23 11.85
C CYS A 46 -0.96 2.39 11.35
N GLY A 47 -1.65 3.40 10.80
CA GLY A 47 -1.01 4.59 10.29
C GLY A 47 -2.01 5.45 9.56
N LYS A 48 -1.54 6.15 8.53
CA LYS A 48 -2.37 7.03 7.73
C LYS A 48 -2.16 6.77 6.24
N ALA A 49 -3.23 6.95 5.48
CA ALA A 49 -3.17 6.99 4.02
C ALA A 49 -3.77 8.32 3.60
N ASP A 50 -2.96 9.18 2.98
CA ASP A 50 -3.35 10.54 2.58
C ASP A 50 -3.95 11.33 3.74
N GLY A 51 -3.38 11.17 4.94
CA GLY A 51 -3.86 11.87 6.12
C GLY A 51 -5.07 11.25 6.81
N VAL A 52 -5.63 10.19 6.24
CA VAL A 52 -6.76 9.48 6.83
C VAL A 52 -6.24 8.31 7.64
N GLU A 53 -6.67 8.21 8.90
CA GLU A 53 -6.23 7.13 9.77
C GLU A 53 -6.77 5.79 9.30
N ILE A 54 -5.88 4.80 9.23
CA ILE A 54 -6.23 3.43 8.90
C ILE A 54 -5.58 2.48 9.88
N LYS A 55 -6.19 1.33 10.09
CA LYS A 55 -5.71 0.34 11.04
C LYS A 55 -6.03 -1.06 10.54
N MET A 56 -5.51 -2.05 11.24
CA MET A 56 -5.74 -3.45 10.91
C MET A 56 -7.23 -3.72 10.72
N GLY A 57 -7.55 -4.34 9.59
CA GLY A 57 -8.92 -4.66 9.22
C GLY A 57 -9.56 -3.65 8.27
N ASP A 58 -8.98 -2.47 8.11
CA ASP A 58 -9.54 -1.47 7.21
C ASP A 58 -9.26 -1.82 5.75
N ASN A 59 -10.24 -1.57 4.90
CA ASN A 59 -10.16 -1.77 3.47
C ASN A 59 -10.34 -0.44 2.76
N PHE A 60 -9.61 -0.24 1.68
CA PHE A 60 -9.75 0.98 0.89
C PHE A 60 -9.25 0.73 -0.54
N ILE A 61 -9.55 1.67 -1.42
CA ILE A 61 -9.16 1.60 -2.82
C ILE A 61 -8.18 2.72 -3.10
N ILE A 62 -7.09 2.37 -3.78
CA ILE A 62 -6.13 3.34 -4.29
C ILE A 62 -6.42 3.51 -5.78
N PRO A 63 -6.89 4.70 -6.21
CA PRO A 63 -7.25 4.91 -7.61
C PRO A 63 -6.05 4.89 -8.55
N ILE A 64 -6.33 4.66 -9.81
CA ILE A 64 -5.34 4.71 -10.89
C ILE A 64 -4.69 6.10 -10.95
N ASN A 65 -3.37 6.11 -11.05
CA ASN A 65 -2.56 7.32 -11.29
C ASN A 65 -2.73 8.40 -10.23
N ASN A 66 -3.27 8.05 -9.08
CA ASN A 66 -3.32 8.96 -7.95
C ASN A 66 -2.19 8.67 -7.00
N LYS A 67 -1.52 9.72 -6.57
CA LYS A 67 -0.50 9.60 -5.56
C LYS A 67 -1.15 9.26 -4.22
N VAL A 68 -0.64 8.24 -3.55
CA VAL A 68 -1.05 7.91 -2.20
C VAL A 68 0.16 8.04 -1.28
N GLU A 69 -0.05 8.67 -0.14
CA GLU A 69 0.99 8.87 0.85
C GLU A 69 0.65 8.08 2.11
N PHE A 70 1.53 7.16 2.48
CA PHE A 70 1.37 6.37 3.69
C PHE A 70 2.31 6.89 4.77
N ASP A 71 1.85 6.83 6.01
CA ASP A 71 2.65 7.19 7.17
C ASP A 71 2.29 6.27 8.32
N GLY A 72 3.30 5.77 9.04
CA GLY A 72 3.10 4.91 10.17
C GLY A 72 3.85 3.60 10.02
N GLN A 73 3.41 2.59 10.76
CA GLN A 73 4.01 1.26 10.68
C GLN A 73 2.90 0.25 10.50
N MET A 74 2.86 -0.35 9.33
CA MET A 74 1.77 -1.26 8.98
C MET A 74 2.16 -2.15 7.82
N ILE A 75 1.40 -3.22 7.68
CA ILE A 75 1.51 -4.12 6.55
C ILE A 75 0.19 -4.06 5.79
N ILE A 76 0.28 -3.82 4.50
CA ILE A 76 -0.89 -3.67 3.64
C ILE A 76 -0.81 -4.71 2.54
N MET A 77 -1.89 -5.47 2.36
CA MET A 77 -2.02 -6.38 1.23
C MET A 77 -2.86 -5.69 0.17
N MET A 78 -2.38 -5.71 -1.06
CA MET A 78 -3.04 -5.05 -2.18
C MET A 78 -3.29 -6.04 -3.29
N THR A 79 -4.45 -5.91 -3.91
CA THR A 79 -4.84 -6.74 -5.05
C THR A 79 -5.24 -5.84 -6.20
N THR A 80 -4.76 -6.16 -7.39
CA THR A 80 -5.17 -5.48 -8.61
C THR A 80 -5.35 -6.48 -9.72
N LYS A 81 -6.15 -6.10 -10.69
CA LYS A 81 -6.34 -6.91 -11.90
C LYS A 81 -5.47 -6.42 -13.04
#